data_1ab05c47b34c62ce88ec55b709e55acb
#
_entry.id   1ab05c47b34c62ce88ec55b709e55acb
#
_cell.length_a   1.000
_cell.length_b   1.000
_cell.length_c   1.000
_cell.angle_alpha   90.00
_cell.angle_beta   90.00
_cell.angle_gamma   90.00
#
_symmetry.space_group_name_H-M   'P 1'
#
loop_
_entity.id
_entity.type
_entity.pdbx_description
1 polymer ?
#
loop_
_entity_poly.entity_id
_entity_poly.type
_entity_poly.pdbx_seq_one_letter_code
_entity_poly.pdbx_strand_id
1 'polypeptide(L)'
;MDRVLGTLVYACQNLSSDTERRVLVLHRNKEPNKGLWVAPGGKVEIHESPLECAIRELREETGLIASGLTLRGVVTEVSPREDYQWLLFIYVADDFEGELIACDEGHLAWVDVSAVSLLPIPEADAIFFPHVISDDEPLYQARYAYDVDLNLVHAHEFVFEEAGDVA
;
A
#
# COMPACT_ATOMS: atom_id res chain seq x y z
N MET A 1 -6.83 -22.19 -9.33
CA MET A 1 -5.83 -21.10 -9.25
C MET A 1 -6.18 -20.24 -8.06
N ASP A 2 -5.30 -20.21 -7.10
CA ASP A 2 -5.53 -19.47 -5.87
C ASP A 2 -4.97 -18.06 -5.97
N ARG A 3 -5.75 -17.08 -5.56
CA ARG A 3 -5.33 -15.70 -5.50
C ARG A 3 -4.89 -15.37 -4.08
N VAL A 4 -3.72 -14.76 -3.95
CA VAL A 4 -3.22 -14.30 -2.64
C VAL A 4 -3.88 -12.95 -2.32
N LEU A 5 -4.44 -12.85 -1.13
CA LEU A 5 -4.93 -11.58 -0.59
C LEU A 5 -3.83 -10.93 0.23
N GLY A 6 -3.53 -9.69 -0.07
CA GLY A 6 -2.51 -8.93 0.64
C GLY A 6 -2.97 -7.56 1.06
N THR A 7 -2.30 -7.00 2.04
CA THR A 7 -2.52 -5.62 2.51
C THR A 7 -1.24 -4.81 2.45
N LEU A 8 -1.40 -3.52 2.20
CA LEU A 8 -0.38 -2.50 2.40
C LEU A 8 -0.96 -1.40 3.27
N VAL A 9 -0.17 -0.85 4.18
CA VAL A 9 -0.61 0.20 5.10
C VAL A 9 0.37 1.36 5.09
N TYR A 10 -0.10 2.51 4.64
CA TYR A 10 0.64 3.77 4.75
C TYR A 10 0.20 4.51 6.02
N ALA A 11 1.01 4.45 7.08
CA ALA A 11 0.81 5.29 8.25
C ALA A 11 1.30 6.70 7.94
N CYS A 12 0.45 7.70 8.19
CA CYS A 12 0.73 9.10 7.86
C CYS A 12 0.75 9.96 9.10
N GLN A 13 1.79 10.76 9.24
CA GLN A 13 1.85 11.86 10.20
C GLN A 13 1.46 13.15 9.52
N ASN A 14 0.43 13.79 10.05
CA ASN A 14 0.09 15.16 9.68
C ASN A 14 0.81 16.08 10.66
N LEU A 15 1.91 16.68 10.22
CA LEU A 15 2.55 17.74 10.97
C LEU A 15 1.68 18.99 10.84
N SER A 16 1.74 19.89 11.85
CA SER A 16 0.83 21.02 12.04
C SER A 16 0.81 22.10 10.92
N SER A 17 1.48 21.88 9.81
CA SER A 17 1.38 22.68 8.59
C SER A 17 0.80 21.83 7.46
N ASP A 18 -0.14 22.37 6.70
CA ASP A 18 -0.80 21.71 5.57
C ASP A 18 0.17 21.22 4.46
N THR A 19 1.45 21.56 4.57
CA THR A 19 2.49 21.24 3.59
C THR A 19 3.42 20.11 3.98
N GLU A 20 3.36 19.62 5.25
CA GLU A 20 4.30 18.62 5.75
C GLU A 20 3.57 17.35 6.20
N ARG A 21 3.33 16.48 5.25
CA ARG A 21 2.81 15.15 5.50
C ARG A 21 3.92 14.12 5.32
N ARG A 22 4.09 13.23 6.30
CA ARG A 22 5.07 12.15 6.25
C ARG A 22 4.38 10.80 6.23
N VAL A 23 5.00 9.86 5.57
CA VAL A 23 4.54 8.48 5.48
C VAL A 23 5.63 7.54 5.98
N LEU A 24 5.22 6.49 6.69
CA LEU A 24 6.12 5.45 7.17
C LEU A 24 6.35 4.43 6.06
N VAL A 25 7.62 4.21 5.74
CA VAL A 25 8.05 3.22 4.74
C VAL A 25 9.14 2.33 5.28
N LEU A 26 9.23 1.13 4.75
CA LEU A 26 10.16 0.08 5.11
C LEU A 26 11.15 -0.15 3.98
N HIS A 27 12.45 0.02 4.25
CA HIS A 27 13.52 -0.37 3.35
C HIS A 27 13.81 -1.87 3.55
N ARG A 28 13.38 -2.70 2.61
CA ARG A 28 13.45 -4.16 2.76
C ARG A 28 14.87 -4.69 2.66
N ASN A 29 15.20 -5.61 3.55
CA ASN A 29 16.46 -6.36 3.54
C ASN A 29 16.31 -7.81 3.03
N LYS A 30 15.09 -8.20 2.64
CA LYS A 30 14.71 -9.55 2.16
C LYS A 30 13.93 -9.48 0.86
N GLU A 31 14.03 -10.55 0.07
CA GLU A 31 13.13 -10.76 -1.07
C GLU A 31 11.68 -11.08 -0.59
N PRO A 32 10.64 -10.71 -1.33
CA PRO A 32 10.68 -9.89 -2.55
C PRO A 32 10.97 -8.41 -2.24
N ASN A 33 11.34 -7.64 -3.24
CA ASN A 33 11.59 -6.20 -3.14
C ASN A 33 12.81 -5.81 -2.26
N LYS A 34 13.80 -6.70 -2.11
CA LYS A 34 15.04 -6.38 -1.39
C LYS A 34 15.70 -5.11 -1.96
N GLY A 35 16.02 -4.18 -1.07
CA GLY A 35 16.63 -2.90 -1.43
C GLY A 35 15.64 -1.82 -1.87
N LEU A 36 14.34 -2.13 -1.91
CA LEU A 36 13.29 -1.16 -2.22
C LEU A 36 12.57 -0.69 -0.96
N TRP A 37 11.97 0.50 -1.05
CA TRP A 37 11.11 1.04 -0.03
C TRP A 37 9.66 0.69 -0.31
N VAL A 38 8.98 0.13 0.68
CA VAL A 38 7.60 -0.35 0.56
C VAL A 38 6.78 0.06 1.79
N ALA A 39 5.47 0.02 1.67
CA ALA A 39 4.60 0.11 2.84
C ALA A 39 4.69 -1.16 3.67
N PRO A 40 4.55 -1.09 5.01
CA PRO A 40 4.25 -2.26 5.83
C PRO A 40 3.01 -2.98 5.32
N GLY A 41 2.97 -4.29 5.48
CA GLY A 41 1.83 -5.10 5.06
C GLY A 41 2.17 -6.57 4.98
N GLY A 42 1.21 -7.38 4.60
CA GLY A 42 1.38 -8.82 4.51
C GLY A 42 0.17 -9.54 3.95
N LYS A 43 0.23 -10.86 4.01
CA LYS A 43 -0.84 -11.74 3.53
C LYS A 43 -1.98 -11.81 4.53
N VAL A 44 -3.21 -11.72 4.00
CA VAL A 44 -4.42 -11.92 4.80
C VAL A 44 -4.50 -13.40 5.19
N GLU A 45 -4.63 -13.66 6.48
CA GLU A 45 -4.81 -15.02 7.02
C GLU A 45 -6.26 -15.49 6.84
N ILE A 46 -6.46 -16.81 6.88
CA ILE A 46 -7.77 -17.41 6.55
C ILE A 46 -8.91 -16.97 7.48
N HIS A 47 -8.59 -16.54 8.68
CA HIS A 47 -9.59 -16.19 9.71
C HIS A 47 -9.72 -14.68 9.94
N GLU A 48 -9.05 -13.87 9.12
CA GLU A 48 -9.09 -12.42 9.27
C GLU A 48 -9.63 -11.72 8.00
N SER A 49 -10.20 -10.55 8.21
CA SER A 49 -10.52 -9.64 7.12
C SER A 49 -9.27 -8.87 6.66
N PRO A 50 -9.29 -8.25 5.47
CA PRO A 50 -8.21 -7.36 5.05
C PRO A 50 -7.92 -6.23 6.07
N LEU A 51 -8.95 -5.68 6.70
CA LEU A 51 -8.79 -4.65 7.72
C LEU A 51 -8.05 -5.16 8.96
N GLU A 52 -8.45 -6.34 9.46
CA GLU A 52 -7.78 -6.97 10.60
C GLU A 52 -6.32 -7.31 10.27
N CYS A 53 -6.05 -7.81 9.06
CA CYS A 53 -4.70 -8.03 8.57
C CYS A 53 -3.87 -6.73 8.58
N ALA A 54 -4.41 -5.65 8.05
CA ALA A 54 -3.74 -4.36 8.01
C ALA A 54 -3.37 -3.87 9.42
N ILE A 55 -4.27 -3.98 10.38
CA ILE A 55 -4.02 -3.63 11.78
C ILE A 55 -2.92 -4.49 12.38
N ARG A 56 -2.99 -5.80 12.17
CA ARG A 56 -2.02 -6.77 12.68
C ARG A 56 -0.63 -6.55 12.11
N GLU A 57 -0.52 -6.46 10.78
CA GLU A 57 0.76 -6.28 10.09
C GLU A 57 1.43 -4.95 10.46
N LEU A 58 0.66 -3.86 10.54
CA LEU A 58 1.20 -2.58 10.98
C LEU A 58 1.81 -2.69 12.38
N ARG A 59 1.10 -3.33 13.29
CA ARG A 59 1.58 -3.53 14.66
C ARG A 59 2.82 -4.43 14.72
N GLU A 60 2.81 -5.57 14.04
CA GLU A 60 3.91 -6.53 14.04
C GLU A 60 5.19 -5.94 13.45
N GLU A 61 5.08 -5.23 12.33
CA GLU A 61 6.23 -4.70 11.63
C GLU A 61 6.73 -3.35 12.16
N THR A 62 5.86 -2.56 12.77
CA THR A 62 6.20 -1.18 13.14
C THR A 62 6.04 -0.84 14.62
N GLY A 63 5.23 -1.58 15.35
CA GLY A 63 4.83 -1.25 16.72
C GLY A 63 3.66 -0.27 16.81
N LEU A 64 3.19 0.28 15.68
CA LEU A 64 2.08 1.23 15.68
C LEU A 64 0.73 0.51 15.76
N ILE A 65 -0.16 1.05 16.57
CA ILE A 65 -1.52 0.54 16.76
C ILE A 65 -2.48 1.55 16.13
N ALA A 66 -3.05 1.18 14.98
CA ALA A 66 -4.00 2.03 14.29
C ALA A 66 -5.36 2.03 14.99
N SER A 67 -5.93 3.20 15.17
CA SER A 67 -7.31 3.44 15.62
C SER A 67 -8.23 3.89 14.48
N GLY A 68 -7.66 4.30 13.36
CA GLY A 68 -8.38 4.64 12.12
C GLY A 68 -7.61 4.21 10.90
N LEU A 69 -8.26 3.39 10.07
CA LEU A 69 -7.76 2.94 8.77
C LEU A 69 -8.80 3.22 7.69
N THR A 70 -8.38 3.86 6.63
CA THR A 70 -9.22 4.11 5.47
C THR A 70 -8.73 3.28 4.28
N LEU A 71 -9.62 2.51 3.68
CA LEU A 71 -9.34 1.80 2.43
C LEU A 71 -9.23 2.82 1.29
N ARG A 72 -8.06 2.91 0.68
CA ARG A 72 -7.77 3.90 -0.36
C ARG A 72 -7.52 3.27 -1.73
N GLY A 73 -7.21 1.99 -1.79
CA GLY A 73 -6.95 1.31 -3.04
C GLY A 73 -7.26 -0.18 -3.01
N VAL A 74 -7.71 -0.68 -4.14
CA VAL A 74 -7.84 -2.11 -4.41
C VAL A 74 -7.19 -2.39 -5.76
N VAL A 75 -6.12 -3.17 -5.75
CA VAL A 75 -5.33 -3.48 -6.94
C VAL A 75 -5.32 -4.98 -7.17
N THR A 76 -5.77 -5.40 -8.33
CA THR A 76 -5.66 -6.78 -8.78
C THR A 76 -4.39 -6.94 -9.60
N GLU A 77 -3.50 -7.83 -9.18
CA GLU A 77 -2.30 -8.16 -9.93
C GLU A 77 -2.46 -9.52 -10.59
N VAL A 78 -2.26 -9.57 -11.90
CA VAL A 78 -2.38 -10.77 -12.71
C VAL A 78 -1.09 -11.04 -13.49
N SER A 79 -0.76 -12.30 -13.70
CA SER A 79 0.38 -12.70 -14.52
C SER A 79 0.10 -14.04 -15.23
N PRO A 80 0.92 -14.45 -16.21
CA PRO A 80 0.85 -15.80 -16.79
C PRO A 80 1.24 -16.91 -15.79
N ARG A 81 1.87 -16.55 -14.67
CA ARG A 81 2.33 -17.49 -13.64
C ARG A 81 1.20 -17.83 -12.68
N GLU A 82 0.98 -19.10 -12.41
CA GLU A 82 -0.03 -19.56 -11.44
C GLU A 82 0.31 -19.17 -10.00
N ASP A 83 1.60 -19.02 -9.70
CA ASP A 83 2.09 -18.64 -8.36
C ASP A 83 2.11 -17.12 -8.11
N TYR A 84 1.68 -16.32 -9.07
CA TYR A 84 1.63 -14.86 -8.92
C TYR A 84 0.28 -14.30 -9.37
N GLN A 85 -0.68 -14.34 -8.46
CA GLN A 85 -2.02 -13.76 -8.61
C GLN A 85 -2.37 -13.11 -7.29
N TRP A 86 -2.48 -11.77 -7.27
CA TRP A 86 -2.70 -11.02 -6.05
C TRP A 86 -3.95 -10.15 -6.10
N LEU A 87 -4.53 -9.95 -4.94
CA LEU A 87 -5.52 -8.90 -4.69
C LEU A 87 -5.04 -8.10 -3.50
N LEU A 88 -4.67 -6.85 -3.73
CA LEU A 88 -4.11 -5.95 -2.73
C LEU A 88 -5.15 -4.98 -2.23
N PHE A 89 -5.24 -4.85 -0.92
CA PHE A 89 -6.02 -3.85 -0.21
C PHE A 89 -5.04 -2.84 0.39
N ILE A 90 -5.16 -1.58 -0.03
CA ILE A 90 -4.22 -0.51 0.35
C ILE A 90 -4.94 0.45 1.28
N TYR A 91 -4.46 0.51 2.52
CA TYR A 91 -5.01 1.35 3.58
C TYR A 91 -4.10 2.53 3.88
N VAL A 92 -4.69 3.61 4.35
CA VAL A 92 -4.00 4.75 4.96
C VAL A 92 -4.43 4.84 6.42
N ALA A 93 -3.46 4.92 7.32
CA ALA A 93 -3.65 5.10 8.75
C ALA A 93 -3.27 6.53 9.12
N ASP A 94 -4.26 7.36 9.42
CA ASP A 94 -4.06 8.75 9.86
C ASP A 94 -4.13 8.88 11.39
N ASP A 95 -4.66 7.86 12.06
CA ASP A 95 -4.84 7.84 13.51
C ASP A 95 -4.25 6.56 14.09
N PHE A 96 -3.20 6.70 14.87
CA PHE A 96 -2.46 5.61 15.50
C PHE A 96 -1.71 6.10 16.72
N GLU A 97 -1.36 5.15 17.58
CA GLU A 97 -0.51 5.37 18.75
C GLU A 97 0.63 4.36 18.79
N GLY A 98 1.56 4.54 19.72
CA GLY A 98 2.70 3.65 19.90
C GLY A 98 4.00 4.25 19.38
N GLU A 99 5.08 3.51 19.58
CA GLU A 99 6.43 3.88 19.16
C GLU A 99 6.96 2.84 18.18
N LEU A 100 7.80 3.30 17.24
CA LEU A 100 8.44 2.41 16.29
C LEU A 100 9.34 1.40 17.01
N ILE A 101 9.21 0.14 16.63
CA ILE A 101 10.08 -0.95 17.04
C ILE A 101 11.06 -1.30 15.91
N ALA A 102 12.12 -2.06 16.25
CA ALA A 102 12.98 -2.64 15.23
C ALA A 102 12.20 -3.67 14.40
N CYS A 103 12.34 -3.61 13.09
CA CYS A 103 11.71 -4.52 12.16
C CYS A 103 12.74 -5.50 11.59
N ASP A 104 12.46 -6.81 11.66
CA ASP A 104 13.34 -7.85 11.13
C ASP A 104 13.43 -7.85 9.60
N GLU A 105 12.46 -7.23 8.93
CA GLU A 105 12.37 -7.19 7.46
C GLU A 105 13.10 -6.00 6.84
N GLY A 106 13.58 -5.06 7.64
CA GLY A 106 14.31 -3.92 7.14
C GLY A 106 14.32 -2.73 8.08
N HIS A 107 14.58 -1.56 7.50
CA HIS A 107 14.68 -0.29 8.21
C HIS A 107 13.45 0.58 7.96
N LEU A 108 12.81 1.03 9.05
CA LEU A 108 11.67 1.94 9.00
C LEU A 108 12.12 3.39 8.99
N ALA A 109 11.49 4.21 8.17
CA ALA A 109 11.71 5.65 8.13
C ALA A 109 10.43 6.43 7.83
N TRP A 110 10.31 7.58 8.49
CA TRP A 110 9.34 8.60 8.12
C TRP A 110 9.89 9.44 6.98
N VAL A 111 9.18 9.49 5.89
CA VAL A 111 9.59 10.19 4.65
C VAL A 111 8.52 11.18 4.25
N ASP A 112 8.92 12.37 3.83
CA ASP A 112 7.97 13.33 3.28
C ASP A 112 7.23 12.72 2.08
N VAL A 113 5.91 12.86 2.05
CA VAL A 113 5.08 12.32 0.97
C VAL A 113 5.59 12.76 -0.40
N SER A 114 6.03 14.02 -0.52
CA SER A 114 6.60 14.57 -1.75
C SER A 114 7.95 13.95 -2.17
N ALA A 115 8.63 13.29 -1.25
CA ALA A 115 9.94 12.68 -1.50
C ALA A 115 9.87 11.17 -1.81
N VAL A 116 8.72 10.54 -1.64
CA VAL A 116 8.55 9.09 -1.88
C VAL A 116 8.90 8.71 -3.32
N SER A 117 8.51 9.52 -4.29
CA SER A 117 8.83 9.28 -5.71
C SER A 117 10.32 9.34 -6.04
N LEU A 118 11.14 9.89 -5.15
CA LEU A 118 12.60 9.94 -5.30
C LEU A 118 13.30 8.71 -4.74
N LEU A 119 12.58 7.88 -3.99
CA LEU A 119 13.10 6.64 -3.43
C LEU A 119 13.01 5.51 -4.46
N PRO A 120 13.90 4.49 -4.37
CA PRO A 120 13.74 3.26 -5.11
C PRO A 120 12.56 2.47 -4.52
N ILE A 121 11.41 2.56 -5.19
CA ILE A 121 10.17 1.87 -4.85
C ILE A 121 9.77 0.93 -6.00
N PRO A 122 8.94 -0.10 -5.75
CA PRO A 122 8.40 -0.93 -6.82
C PRO A 122 7.65 -0.10 -7.85
N GLU A 123 7.73 -0.49 -9.12
CA GLU A 123 7.07 0.23 -10.22
C GLU A 123 5.55 0.36 -10.00
N ALA A 124 4.90 -0.71 -9.54
CA ALA A 124 3.48 -0.68 -9.20
C ALA A 124 3.15 0.35 -8.12
N ASP A 125 3.97 0.41 -7.07
CA ASP A 125 3.79 1.35 -5.96
C ASP A 125 3.92 2.81 -6.43
N ALA A 126 4.84 3.08 -7.35
CA ALA A 126 5.01 4.40 -7.96
C ALA A 126 3.74 4.86 -8.69
N ILE A 127 2.97 3.93 -9.24
CA ILE A 127 1.73 4.25 -9.96
C ILE A 127 0.59 4.51 -8.99
N PHE A 128 0.35 3.63 -8.01
CA PHE A 128 -0.81 3.79 -7.13
C PHE A 128 -0.60 4.79 -5.99
N PHE A 129 0.63 4.98 -5.50
CA PHE A 129 0.89 5.81 -4.33
C PHE A 129 0.29 7.23 -4.40
N PRO A 130 0.45 8.00 -5.50
CA PRO A 130 -0.14 9.33 -5.59
C PRO A 130 -1.65 9.35 -5.42
N HIS A 131 -2.33 8.31 -5.87
CA HIS A 131 -3.79 8.18 -5.78
C HIS A 131 -4.26 7.80 -4.39
N VAL A 132 -3.60 6.81 -3.77
CA VAL A 132 -4.02 6.31 -2.45
C VAL A 132 -3.69 7.27 -1.32
N ILE A 133 -2.64 8.09 -1.47
CA ILE A 133 -2.26 9.06 -0.45
C ILE A 133 -3.07 10.36 -0.51
N SER A 134 -3.75 10.62 -1.61
CA SER A 134 -4.60 11.81 -1.79
C SER A 134 -5.92 11.63 -1.07
N ASP A 135 -6.29 12.60 -0.24
CA ASP A 135 -7.58 12.61 0.46
C ASP A 135 -8.75 13.04 -0.47
N ASP A 136 -8.42 13.66 -1.59
CA ASP A 136 -9.39 14.23 -2.53
C ASP A 136 -9.81 13.27 -3.64
N GLU A 137 -9.14 12.13 -3.76
CA GLU A 137 -9.46 11.13 -4.79
C GLU A 137 -10.41 10.04 -4.26
N PRO A 138 -11.28 9.49 -5.13
CA PRO A 138 -12.10 8.34 -4.78
C PRO A 138 -11.23 7.09 -4.57
N LEU A 139 -11.84 6.00 -4.11
CA LEU A 139 -11.18 4.71 -3.99
C LEU A 139 -10.47 4.35 -5.31
N TYR A 140 -9.15 4.19 -5.25
CA TYR A 140 -8.35 3.77 -6.40
C TYR A 140 -8.61 2.29 -6.69
N GLN A 141 -8.99 1.98 -7.92
CA GLN A 141 -9.23 0.60 -8.37
C GLN A 141 -8.49 0.37 -9.68
N ALA A 142 -7.68 -0.69 -9.71
CA ALA A 142 -6.85 -0.98 -10.87
C ALA A 142 -6.58 -2.47 -11.03
N ARG A 143 -6.21 -2.85 -12.25
CA ARG A 143 -5.66 -4.15 -12.58
C ARG A 143 -4.28 -3.96 -13.21
N TYR A 144 -3.27 -4.55 -12.60
CA TYR A 144 -1.91 -4.56 -13.08
C TYR A 144 -1.56 -5.92 -13.67
N ALA A 145 -1.04 -5.92 -14.88
CA ALA A 145 -0.62 -7.15 -15.57
C ALA A 145 0.90 -7.19 -15.67
N TYR A 146 1.43 -8.36 -15.32
CA TYR A 146 2.86 -8.66 -15.35
C TYR A 146 3.14 -9.73 -16.42
N ASP A 147 4.36 -9.74 -16.96
CA ASP A 147 4.83 -10.80 -17.80
C ASP A 147 5.32 -12.03 -16.99
N VAL A 148 5.86 -13.04 -17.67
CA VAL A 148 6.38 -14.26 -17.03
C VAL A 148 7.57 -13.98 -16.10
N ASP A 149 8.33 -12.93 -16.36
CA ASP A 149 9.48 -12.51 -15.56
C ASP A 149 9.09 -11.52 -14.46
N LEU A 150 7.79 -11.27 -14.29
CA LEU A 150 7.20 -10.33 -13.32
C LEU A 150 7.59 -8.87 -13.56
N ASN A 151 7.77 -8.49 -14.81
CA ASN A 151 7.83 -7.08 -15.19
C ASN A 151 6.40 -6.55 -15.39
N LEU A 152 6.14 -5.36 -14.90
CA LEU A 152 4.85 -4.70 -15.13
C LEU A 152 4.73 -4.30 -16.61
N VAL A 153 3.72 -4.85 -17.30
CA VAL A 153 3.51 -4.60 -18.74
C VAL A 153 2.28 -3.76 -19.02
N HIS A 154 1.33 -3.72 -18.11
CA HIS A 154 0.13 -2.92 -18.27
C HIS A 154 -0.50 -2.58 -16.92
N ALA A 155 -0.90 -1.31 -16.76
CA ALA A 155 -1.67 -0.82 -15.63
C ALA A 155 -2.97 -0.23 -16.15
N HIS A 156 -4.11 -0.79 -15.75
CA HIS A 156 -5.43 -0.33 -16.10
C HIS A 156 -6.18 0.19 -14.88
N GLU A 157 -6.48 1.48 -14.88
CA GLU A 157 -7.25 2.14 -13.83
C GLU A 157 -8.74 2.15 -14.19
N PHE A 158 -9.58 1.87 -13.22
CA PHE A 158 -11.03 1.94 -13.39
C PHE A 158 -11.52 3.26 -12.80
N VAL A 159 -11.94 4.16 -13.69
CA VAL A 159 -12.52 5.46 -13.32
C VAL A 159 -13.99 5.44 -13.73
N PHE A 160 -14.85 5.68 -12.74
CA PHE A 160 -16.28 5.86 -13.00
C PHE A 160 -16.56 7.36 -13.02
N GLU A 161 -16.95 7.88 -14.17
CA GLU A 161 -17.56 9.21 -14.21
C GLU A 161 -18.89 9.13 -13.48
N GLU A 162 -19.13 10.00 -12.52
CA GLU A 162 -20.47 10.20 -11.99
C GLU A 162 -21.35 10.52 -13.21
N ALA A 163 -22.43 9.77 -13.39
CA ALA A 163 -23.42 10.08 -14.39
C ALA A 163 -23.91 11.50 -14.05
N GLY A 164 -23.50 12.47 -14.86
CA GLY A 164 -23.95 13.83 -14.70
C GLY A 164 -25.46 13.83 -14.63
N ASP A 165 -26.02 14.58 -13.69
CA ASP A 165 -27.45 14.76 -13.56
C ASP A 165 -28.01 15.04 -14.96
N VAL A 166 -28.70 14.04 -15.53
CA VAL A 166 -29.51 14.22 -16.70
C VAL A 166 -30.75 14.94 -16.19
N ALA A 167 -30.65 16.25 -16.25
CA ALA A 167 -31.79 17.09 -15.97
C ALA A 167 -32.88 16.89 -17.02
#